data_5192326cb65d09ac3dbf5f301a448792
#
_entry.id   5192326cb65d09ac3dbf5f301a448792
#
_cell.length_a   1.000
_cell.length_b   1.000
_cell.length_c   1.000
_cell.angle_alpha   90.00
_cell.angle_beta   90.00
_cell.angle_gamma   90.00
#
_symmetry.space_group_name_H-M   'P 1'
#
loop_
_entity.id
_entity.type
_entity.pdbx_description
1 polymer ?
#
loop_
_entity_poly.entity_id
_entity_poly.type
_entity_poly.pdbx_seq_one_letter_code
_entity_poly.pdbx_strand_id
1 'polypeptide(L)'
;MSTFVSLGNNKKNFYRLLQFVIKKESVLPKPIYVQKGHTIFSRKGYKTYKFLSTDKFIQFMSASKIIIIHGGAGSIINALNLKKKPIVMARLKKYNEHVNNHQVDLVKLLCSKKKIFIASKYLNIKKVLNKKNKIINKNSFIELSETIRKYI
;
A
#
# COMPACT_ATOMS: atom_id res chain seq x y z
N MET A 1 11.77 -4.81 12.77
CA MET A 1 10.96 -3.83 11.99
C MET A 1 11.15 -4.16 10.52
N SER A 2 10.09 -4.13 9.69
CA SER A 2 10.17 -4.49 8.27
C SER A 2 9.30 -3.56 7.42
N THR A 3 9.44 -3.67 6.10
CA THR A 3 8.56 -3.02 5.12
C THR A 3 7.82 -4.10 4.34
N PHE A 4 6.51 -3.98 4.20
CA PHE A 4 5.69 -4.81 3.33
C PHE A 4 5.20 -4.02 2.13
N VAL A 5 5.41 -4.57 0.94
CA VAL A 5 5.00 -3.98 -0.34
C VAL A 5 4.05 -4.93 -1.04
N SER A 6 2.90 -4.43 -1.54
CA SER A 6 2.01 -5.23 -2.37
C SER A 6 1.60 -4.48 -3.63
N LEU A 7 1.86 -5.12 -4.77
CA LEU A 7 1.45 -4.64 -6.09
C LEU A 7 0.03 -5.08 -6.48
N GLY A 8 -0.60 -5.91 -5.62
CA GLY A 8 -1.91 -6.49 -5.88
C GLY A 8 -1.88 -7.66 -6.87
N ASN A 9 -3.08 -8.09 -7.29
CA ASN A 9 -3.28 -9.29 -8.12
C ASN A 9 -3.60 -8.97 -9.59
N ASN A 10 -3.61 -7.70 -9.99
CA ASN A 10 -3.90 -7.30 -11.37
C ASN A 10 -2.83 -7.86 -12.32
N LYS A 11 -3.26 -8.34 -13.50
CA LYS A 11 -2.36 -8.91 -14.52
C LYS A 11 -1.40 -7.88 -15.13
N LYS A 12 -1.73 -6.60 -15.05
CA LYS A 12 -0.90 -5.51 -15.56
C LYS A 12 0.25 -5.20 -14.62
N ASN A 13 1.42 -4.89 -15.18
CA ASN A 13 2.62 -4.52 -14.43
C ASN A 13 2.42 -3.23 -13.62
N PHE A 14 3.16 -3.10 -12.52
CA PHE A 14 3.14 -1.91 -11.69
C PHE A 14 4.56 -1.47 -11.28
N TYR A 15 5.42 -1.26 -12.26
CA TYR A 15 6.82 -0.86 -12.05
C TYR A 15 6.96 0.48 -11.34
N ARG A 16 6.04 1.41 -11.53
CA ARG A 16 6.07 2.74 -10.91
C ARG A 16 6.07 2.67 -9.38
N LEU A 17 5.32 1.73 -8.79
CA LEU A 17 5.35 1.49 -7.35
C LEU A 17 6.70 0.91 -6.90
N LEU A 18 7.27 -0.02 -7.65
CA LEU A 18 8.60 -0.57 -7.36
C LEU A 18 9.69 0.49 -7.46
N GLN A 19 9.65 1.35 -8.48
CA GLN A 19 10.58 2.47 -8.62
C GLN A 19 10.52 3.41 -7.41
N PHE A 20 9.32 3.70 -6.91
CA PHE A 20 9.17 4.46 -5.67
C PHE A 20 9.84 3.77 -4.48
N VAL A 21 9.61 2.47 -4.30
CA VAL A 21 10.22 1.68 -3.21
C VAL A 21 11.75 1.70 -3.32
N ILE A 22 12.30 1.45 -4.51
CA ILE A 22 13.75 1.44 -4.76
C ILE A 22 14.36 2.82 -4.46
N LYS A 23 13.75 3.90 -4.90
CA LYS A 23 14.21 5.27 -4.61
C LYS A 23 14.21 5.63 -3.12
N LYS A 24 13.39 4.97 -2.32
CA LYS A 24 13.29 5.16 -0.87
C LYS A 24 13.99 4.06 -0.06
N GLU A 25 14.68 3.12 -0.72
CA GLU A 25 15.23 1.90 -0.10
C GLU A 25 16.16 2.16 1.08
N SER A 26 16.98 3.22 1.01
CA SER A 26 17.95 3.57 2.06
C SER A 26 17.30 3.94 3.40
N VAL A 27 16.04 4.39 3.39
CA VAL A 27 15.30 4.84 4.58
C VAL A 27 14.16 3.89 4.97
N LEU A 28 13.94 2.83 4.20
CA LEU A 28 12.92 1.82 4.51
C LEU A 28 13.45 0.78 5.50
N PRO A 29 12.65 0.41 6.53
CA PRO A 29 12.99 -0.68 7.44
C PRO A 29 13.19 -2.01 6.69
N LYS A 30 14.25 -2.72 7.05
CA LYS A 30 14.59 -4.06 6.50
C LYS A 30 14.08 -5.17 7.44
N PRO A 31 13.77 -6.35 6.93
CA PRO A 31 13.75 -6.73 5.51
C PRO A 31 12.56 -6.11 4.75
N ILE A 32 12.70 -6.03 3.41
CA ILE A 32 11.62 -5.59 2.52
C ILE A 32 10.98 -6.84 1.89
N TYR A 33 9.71 -7.07 2.19
CA TYR A 33 8.87 -8.13 1.62
C TYR A 33 8.03 -7.57 0.49
N VAL A 34 8.00 -8.21 -0.67
CA VAL A 34 7.26 -7.75 -1.85
C VAL A 34 6.35 -8.84 -2.39
N GLN A 35 5.03 -8.63 -2.34
CA GLN A 35 4.09 -9.39 -3.17
C GLN A 35 4.02 -8.70 -4.53
N LYS A 36 4.68 -9.31 -5.53
CA LYS A 36 4.86 -8.70 -6.85
C LYS A 36 3.73 -8.98 -7.85
N GLY A 37 2.84 -9.94 -7.54
CA GLY A 37 1.78 -10.36 -8.46
C GLY A 37 2.35 -10.84 -9.80
N HIS A 38 1.83 -10.30 -10.89
CA HIS A 38 2.29 -10.58 -12.25
C HIS A 38 3.46 -9.72 -12.70
N THR A 39 3.87 -8.72 -11.90
CA THR A 39 5.01 -7.86 -12.25
C THR A 39 6.33 -8.64 -12.14
N ILE A 40 7.13 -8.63 -13.20
CA ILE A 40 8.45 -9.28 -13.20
C ILE A 40 9.38 -8.42 -12.35
N PHE A 41 9.83 -8.96 -11.21
CA PHE A 41 10.72 -8.26 -10.30
C PHE A 41 11.57 -9.23 -9.50
N SER A 42 12.88 -8.98 -9.46
CA SER A 42 13.84 -9.62 -8.56
C SER A 42 14.92 -8.61 -8.25
N ARG A 43 15.32 -8.50 -6.99
CA ARG A 43 16.38 -7.58 -6.56
C ARG A 43 17.05 -8.12 -5.29
N LYS A 44 18.38 -8.06 -5.24
CA LYS A 44 19.15 -8.43 -4.04
C LYS A 44 18.68 -7.58 -2.83
N GLY A 45 18.48 -8.23 -1.69
CA GLY A 45 18.00 -7.57 -0.47
C GLY A 45 16.47 -7.48 -0.34
N TYR A 46 15.71 -7.94 -1.34
CA TYR A 46 14.25 -8.05 -1.29
C TYR A 46 13.81 -9.50 -1.19
N LYS A 47 12.82 -9.77 -0.35
CA LYS A 47 12.14 -11.07 -0.28
C LYS A 47 10.85 -11.00 -1.11
N THR A 48 10.85 -11.65 -2.28
CA THR A 48 9.77 -11.52 -3.26
C THR A 48 8.88 -12.76 -3.29
N TYR A 49 7.57 -12.52 -3.36
CA TYR A 49 6.53 -13.54 -3.49
C TYR A 49 5.65 -13.17 -4.69
N LYS A 50 5.25 -14.17 -5.49
CA LYS A 50 4.31 -13.93 -6.59
C LYS A 50 2.94 -13.57 -6.00
N PHE A 51 2.39 -14.48 -5.21
CA PHE A 51 1.16 -14.29 -4.43
C PHE A 51 1.35 -14.83 -3.01
N LEU A 52 0.60 -14.28 -2.08
CA LEU A 52 0.53 -14.72 -0.70
C LEU A 52 -0.89 -15.22 -0.41
N SER A 53 -1.03 -16.24 0.44
CA SER A 53 -2.32 -16.56 1.04
C SER A 53 -2.82 -15.38 1.87
N THR A 54 -4.13 -15.30 2.08
CA THR A 54 -4.74 -14.22 2.89
C THR A 54 -4.08 -14.11 4.27
N ASP A 55 -3.85 -15.24 4.94
CA ASP A 55 -3.24 -15.25 6.27
C ASP A 55 -1.81 -14.69 6.27
N LYS A 56 -0.97 -15.14 5.32
CA LYS A 56 0.40 -14.61 5.16
C LYS A 56 0.41 -13.14 4.77
N PHE A 57 -0.53 -12.70 3.92
CA PHE A 57 -0.67 -11.29 3.55
C PHE A 57 -0.95 -10.43 4.78
N ILE A 58 -1.92 -10.83 5.61
CA ILE A 58 -2.27 -10.14 6.85
C ILE A 58 -1.12 -10.20 7.86
N GLN A 59 -0.45 -11.35 7.98
CA GLN A 59 0.71 -11.52 8.86
C GLN A 59 1.84 -10.56 8.50
N PHE A 60 2.26 -10.49 7.23
CA PHE A 60 3.30 -9.57 6.78
C PHE A 60 2.88 -8.10 6.98
N MET A 61 1.64 -7.77 6.66
CA MET A 61 1.10 -6.43 6.85
C MET A 61 1.09 -6.04 8.33
N SER A 62 0.66 -6.93 9.21
CA SER A 62 0.63 -6.72 10.65
C SER A 62 2.03 -6.52 11.24
N ALA A 63 2.98 -7.36 10.87
CA ALA A 63 4.36 -7.35 11.39
C ALA A 63 5.19 -6.16 10.87
N SER A 64 4.80 -5.55 9.75
CA SER A 64 5.59 -4.50 9.11
C SER A 64 5.34 -3.13 9.72
N LYS A 65 6.40 -2.33 9.87
CA LYS A 65 6.30 -0.93 10.33
C LYS A 65 5.84 -0.01 9.21
N ILE A 66 6.30 -0.26 7.98
CA ILE A 66 5.87 0.46 6.78
C ILE A 66 5.10 -0.50 5.87
N ILE A 67 3.96 -0.03 5.37
CA ILE A 67 3.14 -0.73 4.39
C ILE A 67 3.04 0.17 3.15
N ILE A 68 3.42 -0.36 1.98
CA ILE A 68 3.36 0.34 0.69
C ILE A 68 2.52 -0.53 -0.24
N ILE A 69 1.37 -0.02 -0.69
CA ILE A 69 0.41 -0.83 -1.45
C ILE A 69 -0.16 -0.07 -2.64
N HIS A 70 -0.68 -0.82 -3.62
CA HIS A 70 -1.52 -0.27 -4.68
C HIS A 70 -2.85 0.27 -4.13
N GLY A 71 -3.55 1.08 -4.92
CA GLY A 71 -4.81 1.74 -4.54
C GLY A 71 -6.04 0.81 -4.54
N GLY A 72 -5.86 -0.50 -4.39
CA GLY A 72 -6.97 -1.46 -4.30
C GLY A 72 -7.69 -1.39 -2.96
N ALA A 73 -9.01 -1.28 -2.98
CA ALA A 73 -9.85 -1.11 -1.80
C ALA A 73 -9.63 -2.21 -0.73
N GLY A 74 -9.56 -3.48 -1.14
CA GLY A 74 -9.35 -4.60 -0.21
C GLY A 74 -8.03 -4.50 0.56
N SER A 75 -6.92 -4.18 -0.11
CA SER A 75 -5.62 -4.02 0.54
C SER A 75 -5.60 -2.84 1.52
N ILE A 76 -6.28 -1.74 1.15
CA ILE A 76 -6.40 -0.56 2.01
C ILE A 76 -7.24 -0.89 3.25
N ILE A 77 -8.39 -1.55 3.08
CA ILE A 77 -9.26 -1.99 4.19
C ILE A 77 -8.48 -2.86 5.17
N ASN A 78 -7.72 -3.84 4.67
CA ASN A 78 -6.91 -4.72 5.51
C ASN A 78 -5.89 -3.92 6.35
N ALA A 79 -5.20 -2.95 5.75
CA ALA A 79 -4.26 -2.11 6.48
C ALA A 79 -4.95 -1.27 7.57
N LEU A 80 -6.09 -0.67 7.24
CA LEU A 80 -6.87 0.14 8.18
C LEU A 80 -7.48 -0.68 9.32
N ASN A 81 -7.93 -1.93 9.05
CA ASN A 81 -8.38 -2.88 10.06
C ASN A 81 -7.28 -3.20 11.08
N LEU A 82 -6.05 -3.30 10.62
CA LEU A 82 -4.87 -3.46 11.47
C LEU A 82 -4.45 -2.15 12.17
N LYS A 83 -5.27 -1.10 12.09
CA LYS A 83 -4.99 0.24 12.64
C LYS A 83 -3.69 0.83 12.09
N LYS A 84 -3.32 0.47 10.86
CA LYS A 84 -2.13 0.96 10.18
C LYS A 84 -2.49 1.96 9.10
N LYS A 85 -1.63 2.95 8.92
CA LYS A 85 -1.77 3.98 7.91
C LYS A 85 -0.82 3.68 6.74
N PRO A 86 -1.31 3.07 5.65
CA PRO A 86 -0.44 2.67 4.54
C PRO A 86 -0.02 3.86 3.66
N ILE A 87 1.09 3.67 2.95
CA ILE A 87 1.51 4.49 1.82
C ILE A 87 0.90 3.85 0.58
N VAL A 88 0.12 4.62 -0.19
CA VAL A 88 -0.67 4.09 -1.29
C VAL A 88 -0.31 4.79 -2.60
N MET A 89 -0.18 4.01 -3.67
CA MET A 89 -0.06 4.50 -5.05
C MET A 89 -1.20 3.95 -5.89
N ALA A 90 -2.02 4.84 -6.46
CA ALA A 90 -3.04 4.44 -7.41
C ALA A 90 -2.43 3.96 -8.72
N ARG A 91 -2.97 2.88 -9.28
CA ARG A 91 -2.72 2.45 -10.66
C ARG A 91 -3.39 3.43 -11.61
N LEU A 92 -2.77 3.73 -12.76
CA LEU A 92 -3.24 4.70 -13.72
C LEU A 92 -3.46 4.07 -15.10
N LYS A 93 -4.60 4.36 -15.72
CA LYS A 93 -4.93 3.92 -17.08
C LYS A 93 -3.88 4.42 -18.10
N LYS A 94 -3.41 5.66 -17.98
CA LYS A 94 -2.43 6.24 -18.89
C LYS A 94 -1.08 5.52 -18.95
N TYR A 95 -0.75 4.73 -17.90
CA TYR A 95 0.46 3.89 -17.86
C TYR A 95 0.14 2.41 -18.09
N ASN A 96 -1.05 2.11 -18.58
CA ASN A 96 -1.53 0.74 -18.78
C ASN A 96 -1.46 -0.14 -17.52
N GLU A 97 -1.58 0.46 -16.35
CA GLU A 97 -1.55 -0.22 -15.05
C GLU A 97 -2.93 -0.70 -14.60
N HIS A 98 -3.99 -0.10 -15.15
CA HIS A 98 -5.40 -0.43 -14.86
C HIS A 98 -6.29 -0.12 -16.07
N VAL A 99 -7.51 -0.65 -16.06
CA VAL A 99 -8.52 -0.40 -17.12
C VAL A 99 -9.17 0.99 -16.98
N ASN A 100 -9.18 1.55 -15.78
CA ASN A 100 -9.76 2.84 -15.43
C ASN A 100 -8.92 3.57 -14.37
N ASN A 101 -9.41 4.72 -13.87
CA ASN A 101 -8.76 5.54 -12.84
C ASN A 101 -9.50 5.53 -11.49
N HIS A 102 -10.38 4.56 -11.22
CA HIS A 102 -11.15 4.51 -9.96
C HIS A 102 -10.29 4.50 -8.70
N GLN A 103 -9.08 3.90 -8.76
CA GLN A 103 -8.17 3.93 -7.62
C GLN A 103 -7.71 5.35 -7.27
N VAL A 104 -7.65 6.26 -8.24
CA VAL A 104 -7.24 7.66 -8.01
C VAL A 104 -8.23 8.37 -7.09
N ASP A 105 -9.53 8.21 -7.37
CA ASP A 105 -10.58 8.89 -6.59
C ASP A 105 -10.62 8.38 -5.15
N LEU A 106 -10.54 7.06 -4.98
CA LEU A 106 -10.44 6.45 -3.66
C LEU A 106 -9.21 6.95 -2.88
N VAL A 107 -8.04 6.97 -3.51
CA VAL A 107 -6.78 7.40 -2.87
C VAL A 107 -6.85 8.88 -2.48
N LYS A 108 -7.39 9.76 -3.34
CA LYS A 108 -7.60 11.17 -3.03
C LYS A 108 -8.52 11.35 -1.82
N LEU A 109 -9.66 10.67 -1.80
CA LEU A 109 -10.64 10.73 -0.70
C LEU A 109 -10.01 10.28 0.63
N LEU A 110 -9.31 9.14 0.64
CA LEU A 110 -8.70 8.62 1.87
C LEU A 110 -7.53 9.47 2.36
N CYS A 111 -6.80 10.11 1.44
CA CYS A 111 -5.75 11.04 1.77
C CYS A 111 -6.32 12.33 2.42
N SER A 112 -7.40 12.90 1.87
CA SER A 112 -8.08 14.05 2.45
C SER A 112 -8.60 13.77 3.86
N LYS A 113 -9.09 12.55 4.11
CA LYS A 113 -9.48 12.05 5.45
C LYS A 113 -8.28 11.67 6.33
N LYS A 114 -7.04 11.90 5.89
CA LYS A 114 -5.79 11.58 6.62
C LYS A 114 -5.65 10.10 7.01
N LYS A 115 -6.28 9.19 6.28
CA LYS A 115 -6.26 7.73 6.55
C LYS A 115 -5.08 7.01 5.90
N ILE A 116 -4.53 7.58 4.84
CA ILE A 116 -3.39 7.04 4.09
C ILE A 116 -2.35 8.12 3.82
N PHE A 117 -1.17 7.72 3.35
CA PHE A 117 -0.19 8.59 2.70
C PHE A 117 -0.17 8.29 1.20
N ILE A 118 0.01 9.30 0.36
CA ILE A 118 0.22 9.11 -1.08
C ILE A 118 1.70 8.85 -1.35
N ALA A 119 2.00 7.79 -2.09
CA ALA A 119 3.35 7.49 -2.56
C ALA A 119 3.75 8.52 -3.64
N SER A 120 4.49 9.53 -3.24
CA SER A 120 5.00 10.59 -4.12
C SER A 120 6.50 10.82 -3.89
N LYS A 121 7.17 11.44 -4.86
CA LYS A 121 8.60 11.80 -4.72
C LYS A 121 8.87 12.70 -3.51
N TYR A 122 7.88 13.48 -3.09
CA TYR A 122 7.97 14.41 -1.96
C TYR A 122 7.70 13.76 -0.60
N LEU A 123 7.22 12.50 -0.55
CA LEU A 123 6.90 11.82 0.70
C LEU A 123 8.19 11.57 1.51
N ASN A 124 8.21 12.12 2.72
CA ASN A 124 9.31 11.92 3.67
C ASN A 124 9.04 10.68 4.56
N ILE A 125 9.70 9.56 4.24
CA ILE A 125 9.54 8.29 4.96
C ILE A 125 9.94 8.41 6.43
N LYS A 126 11.00 9.16 6.76
CA LYS A 126 11.42 9.37 8.16
C LYS A 126 10.32 10.03 8.98
N LYS A 127 9.62 11.02 8.41
CA LYS A 127 8.45 11.64 9.07
C LYS A 127 7.29 10.65 9.24
N VAL A 128 7.09 9.74 8.29
CA VAL A 128 6.06 8.68 8.40
C VAL A 128 6.42 7.72 9.53
N LEU A 129 7.69 7.31 9.64
CA LEU A 129 8.17 6.40 10.69
C LEU A 129 8.01 6.98 12.10
N ASN A 130 8.17 8.29 12.25
CA ASN A 130 8.09 8.98 13.54
C ASN A 130 6.67 9.33 13.97
N LYS A 131 5.69 9.28 13.05
CA LYS A 131 4.28 9.51 13.43
C LYS A 131 3.76 8.31 14.22
N LYS A 132 3.37 8.53 15.48
CA LYS A 132 2.55 7.58 16.23
C LYS A 132 1.24 7.37 15.46
N ASN A 133 0.88 6.13 15.17
CA ASN A 133 -0.42 5.81 14.58
C ASN A 133 -1.50 6.26 15.58
N LYS A 134 -2.20 7.35 15.29
CA LYS A 134 -3.41 7.69 16.05
C LYS A 134 -4.42 6.56 15.79
N ILE A 135 -4.90 5.96 16.86
CA ILE A 135 -5.88 4.88 16.83
C ILE A 135 -7.12 5.38 16.05
N ILE A 136 -7.48 4.66 15.00
CA ILE A 136 -8.72 4.91 14.27
C ILE A 136 -9.86 4.46 15.18
N ASN A 137 -10.75 5.38 15.56
CA ASN A 137 -11.91 5.07 16.38
C ASN A 137 -12.84 4.10 15.63
N LYS A 138 -13.48 3.15 16.35
CA LYS A 138 -14.35 2.11 15.78
C LYS A 138 -15.47 2.67 14.91
N ASN A 139 -16.12 3.77 15.33
CA ASN A 139 -17.20 4.42 14.59
C ASN A 139 -16.69 5.04 13.27
N SER A 140 -15.51 5.68 13.29
CA SER A 140 -14.92 6.23 12.08
C SER A 140 -14.46 5.14 11.08
N PHE A 141 -14.27 3.91 11.55
CA PHE A 141 -13.91 2.79 10.71
C PHE A 141 -15.13 2.24 9.95
N ILE A 142 -16.29 2.12 10.59
CA ILE A 142 -17.53 1.65 9.95
C ILE A 142 -17.92 2.61 8.82
N GLU A 143 -17.99 3.90 9.10
CA GLU A 143 -18.27 4.94 8.09
C GLU A 143 -17.28 4.92 6.92
N LEU A 144 -16.01 4.66 7.22
CA LEU A 144 -14.95 4.57 6.21
C LEU A 144 -15.10 3.31 5.34
N SER A 145 -15.44 2.17 5.93
CA SER A 145 -15.64 0.91 5.19
C SER A 145 -16.85 1.00 4.26
N GLU A 146 -17.93 1.64 4.66
CA GLU A 146 -19.09 1.92 3.82
C GLU A 146 -18.75 2.87 2.66
N THR A 147 -17.94 3.90 2.96
CA THR A 147 -17.44 4.81 1.92
C THR A 147 -16.57 4.07 0.90
N ILE A 148 -15.67 3.19 1.34
CA ILE A 148 -14.78 2.44 0.46
C ILE A 148 -15.56 1.43 -0.41
N ARG A 149 -16.62 0.82 0.12
CA ARG A 149 -17.47 -0.13 -0.64
C ARG A 149 -18.08 0.46 -1.90
N LYS A 150 -18.27 1.78 -1.97
CA LYS A 150 -18.76 2.46 -3.17
C LYS A 150 -17.73 2.47 -4.31
N TYR A 151 -16.48 2.08 -4.06
CA TYR A 151 -15.39 2.01 -5.04
C TYR A 151 -14.98 0.57 -5.39
N ILE A 152 -15.70 -0.42 -4.89
CA ILE A 152 -15.55 -1.83 -5.23
C ILE A 152 -16.61 -2.23 -6.23
#